data_0b11d732d2d5c760ebc97985fd572222
#
_entry.id   0b11d732d2d5c760ebc97985fd572222
#
_cell.length_a   1.000
_cell.length_b   1.000
_cell.length_c   1.000
_cell.angle_alpha   90.00
_cell.angle_beta   90.00
_cell.angle_gamma   90.00
#
_symmetry.space_group_name_H-M   'P 1'
#
loop_
_entity.id
_entity.type
_entity.pdbx_description
1 polymer ?
#
loop_
_entity_poly.entity_id
_entity_poly.type
_entity_poly.pdbx_seq_one_letter_code
_entity_poly.pdbx_strand_id
1 'polypeptide(L)'
;MRVGTVHDSWWSRAAVYQVYPRSFRDGNGDGLGDLQGVIDGLAHLESLSIDAVWLSPFYPSPQNDSGYDVSDPRAVDPMFGTLDDFARLVEQAHERGLRVIVDIVPNHVSASHPWFVEALSSPVGSYARRR
;
A
#
# COMPACT_ATOMS: atom_id res chain seq x y z
N MET A 1 19.16 17.53 -35.84
CA MET A 1 18.71 16.46 -34.96
C MET A 1 18.19 17.11 -33.67
N ARG A 2 16.85 17.23 -33.48
CA ARG A 2 16.29 17.80 -32.24
C ARG A 2 16.37 16.72 -31.18
N VAL A 3 17.25 16.92 -30.20
CA VAL A 3 17.23 16.16 -28.95
C VAL A 3 15.89 16.48 -28.29
N GLY A 4 14.98 15.51 -28.27
CA GLY A 4 13.72 15.66 -27.58
C GLY A 4 13.98 16.01 -26.11
N THR A 5 13.34 17.07 -25.65
CA THR A 5 13.29 17.41 -24.22
C THR A 5 12.80 16.16 -23.48
N VAL A 6 13.66 15.59 -22.65
CA VAL A 6 13.26 14.62 -21.64
C VAL A 6 12.21 15.37 -20.81
N HIS A 7 10.94 15.00 -20.91
CA HIS A 7 9.92 15.50 -20.00
C HIS A 7 10.41 15.15 -18.59
N ASP A 8 10.73 16.19 -17.83
CA ASP A 8 11.18 16.07 -16.45
C ASP A 8 10.02 15.39 -15.69
N SER A 9 10.15 14.08 -15.50
CA SER A 9 9.13 13.28 -14.82
C SER A 9 9.07 13.75 -13.37
N TRP A 10 7.90 14.04 -12.83
CA TRP A 10 7.72 14.62 -11.48
C TRP A 10 8.51 13.85 -10.41
N TRP A 11 8.61 12.52 -10.56
CA TRP A 11 9.31 11.64 -9.61
C TRP A 11 10.85 11.79 -9.63
N SER A 12 11.43 12.38 -10.69
CA SER A 12 12.90 12.48 -10.81
C SER A 12 13.53 13.43 -9.77
N ARG A 13 12.74 14.31 -9.17
CA ARG A 13 13.15 15.25 -8.14
C ARG A 13 12.27 15.24 -6.90
N ALA A 14 11.31 14.32 -6.84
CA ALA A 14 10.35 14.25 -5.76
C ALA A 14 10.99 13.80 -4.45
N ALA A 15 10.62 14.46 -3.37
CA ALA A 15 10.83 13.98 -2.02
C ALA A 15 9.66 13.06 -1.65
N VAL A 16 9.96 11.80 -1.37
CA VAL A 16 8.96 10.78 -1.03
C VAL A 16 9.13 10.38 0.43
N TYR A 17 8.05 10.44 1.20
CA TYR A 17 8.03 9.99 2.58
C TYR A 17 7.35 8.62 2.67
N GLN A 18 8.08 7.60 3.12
CA GLN A 18 7.51 6.27 3.34
C GLN A 18 6.78 6.23 4.67
N VAL A 19 5.53 5.76 4.63
CA VAL A 19 4.69 5.50 5.79
C VAL A 19 4.48 3.99 5.90
N TYR A 20 4.85 3.43 7.06
CA TYR A 20 4.41 2.10 7.48
C TYR A 20 3.12 2.26 8.28
N PRO A 21 1.94 1.97 7.72
CA PRO A 21 0.66 2.32 8.34
C PRO A 21 0.53 1.81 9.76
N ARG A 22 0.94 0.55 10.01
CA ARG A 22 0.83 -0.11 11.31
C ARG A 22 1.51 0.62 12.48
N SER A 23 2.55 1.42 12.22
CA SER A 23 3.32 2.11 13.26
C SER A 23 3.30 3.62 13.15
N PHE A 24 2.67 4.18 12.11
CA PHE A 24 2.74 5.62 11.87
C PHE A 24 1.89 6.41 12.87
N ARG A 25 0.59 6.10 12.94
CA ARG A 25 -0.34 6.76 13.87
C ARG A 25 -1.59 5.90 14.04
N ASP A 26 -1.99 5.73 15.28
CA ASP A 26 -3.24 5.08 15.67
C ASP A 26 -4.40 6.09 15.58
N GLY A 27 -5.35 5.85 14.71
CA GLY A 27 -6.52 6.71 14.50
C GLY A 27 -7.75 6.28 15.29
N ASN A 28 -7.80 5.02 15.73
CA ASN A 28 -8.97 4.44 16.40
C ASN A 28 -8.73 4.12 17.89
N GLY A 29 -7.50 4.19 18.38
CA GLY A 29 -7.15 3.99 19.79
C GLY A 29 -6.94 2.53 20.19
N ASP A 30 -6.69 1.62 19.24
CA ASP A 30 -6.47 0.20 19.52
C ASP A 30 -4.99 -0.17 19.74
N GLY A 31 -4.09 0.79 19.61
CA GLY A 31 -2.66 0.62 19.79
C GLY A 31 -1.91 0.28 18.49
N LEU A 32 -2.60 0.17 17.37
CA LEU A 32 -2.02 -0.05 16.04
C LEU A 32 -2.28 1.16 15.14
N GLY A 33 -1.32 1.47 14.28
CA GLY A 33 -1.52 2.48 13.25
C GLY A 33 -2.46 1.98 12.16
N ASP A 34 -3.21 2.90 11.55
CA ASP A 34 -4.23 2.63 10.56
C ASP A 34 -4.33 3.73 9.50
N LEU A 35 -5.20 3.56 8.49
CA LEU A 35 -5.40 4.55 7.42
C LEU A 35 -5.99 5.86 7.96
N GLN A 36 -6.84 5.81 9.00
CA GLN A 36 -7.34 7.02 9.64
C GLN A 36 -6.20 7.81 10.30
N GLY A 37 -5.28 7.12 10.96
CA GLY A 37 -4.09 7.74 11.53
C GLY A 37 -3.20 8.38 10.47
N VAL A 38 -3.08 7.78 9.28
CA VAL A 38 -2.38 8.40 8.15
C VAL A 38 -3.10 9.67 7.70
N ILE A 39 -4.43 9.63 7.56
CA ILE A 39 -5.25 10.81 7.22
C ILE A 39 -5.01 11.94 8.23
N ASP A 40 -5.08 11.64 9.52
CA ASP A 40 -4.84 12.60 10.59
C ASP A 40 -3.41 13.16 10.60
N GLY A 41 -2.48 12.42 10.03
CA GLY A 41 -1.08 12.82 9.88
C GLY A 41 -0.76 13.63 8.62
N LEU A 42 -1.68 13.76 7.66
CA LEU A 42 -1.41 14.42 6.37
C LEU A 42 -0.94 15.87 6.51
N ALA A 43 -1.48 16.63 7.47
CA ALA A 43 -1.05 18.01 7.71
C ALA A 43 0.43 18.09 8.16
N HIS A 44 0.88 17.11 8.95
CA HIS A 44 2.29 17.01 9.30
C HIS A 44 3.15 16.70 8.08
N LEU A 45 2.75 15.72 7.26
CA LEU A 45 3.47 15.34 6.05
C LEU A 45 3.56 16.49 5.05
N GLU A 46 2.48 17.26 4.86
CA GLU A 46 2.45 18.48 4.07
C GLU A 46 3.46 19.51 4.58
N SER A 47 3.56 19.70 5.91
CA SER A 47 4.50 20.64 6.53
C SER A 47 5.97 20.32 6.27
N LEU A 48 6.30 19.07 5.91
CA LEU A 48 7.64 18.64 5.55
C LEU A 48 8.03 18.99 4.11
N SER A 49 7.11 19.60 3.33
CA SER A 49 7.33 19.96 1.92
C SER A 49 7.73 18.78 1.04
N ILE A 50 7.15 17.60 1.31
CA ILE A 50 7.32 16.41 0.47
C ILE A 50 6.35 16.43 -0.72
N ASP A 51 6.66 15.67 -1.77
CA ASP A 51 5.85 15.59 -2.99
C ASP A 51 4.91 14.40 -3.00
N ALA A 52 5.26 13.33 -2.29
CA ALA A 52 4.49 12.10 -2.28
C ALA A 52 4.61 11.35 -0.95
N VAL A 53 3.54 10.65 -0.60
CA VAL A 53 3.49 9.67 0.49
C VAL A 53 3.52 8.28 -0.12
N TRP A 54 4.43 7.44 0.33
CA TRP A 54 4.51 6.03 -0.06
C TRP A 54 4.02 5.16 1.09
N LEU A 55 2.93 4.42 0.87
CA LEU A 55 2.37 3.50 1.84
C LEU A 55 2.93 2.10 1.64
N SER A 56 3.53 1.53 2.68
CA SER A 56 3.81 0.08 2.74
C SER A 56 2.50 -0.71 2.70
N PRO A 57 2.52 -2.03 2.35
CA PRO A 57 1.30 -2.79 2.12
C PRO A 57 0.32 -2.75 3.29
N PHE A 58 -0.94 -2.50 2.96
CA PHE A 58 -2.10 -2.48 3.88
C PHE A 58 -3.21 -3.45 3.44
N TYR A 59 -2.87 -4.39 2.56
CA TYR A 59 -3.74 -5.45 2.08
C TYR A 59 -3.96 -6.52 3.16
N PRO A 60 -5.04 -7.33 3.10
CA PRO A 60 -5.20 -8.52 3.92
C PRO A 60 -3.96 -9.40 3.90
N SER A 61 -3.45 -9.68 5.09
CA SER A 61 -2.21 -10.43 5.29
C SER A 61 -2.18 -11.04 6.69
N PRO A 62 -1.67 -12.28 6.88
CA PRO A 62 -1.41 -12.81 8.22
C PRO A 62 -0.25 -12.11 8.95
N GLN A 63 0.37 -11.09 8.34
CA GLN A 63 1.43 -10.26 8.92
C GLN A 63 2.71 -11.01 9.31
N ASN A 64 2.98 -12.15 8.68
CA ASN A 64 4.22 -12.91 8.91
C ASN A 64 5.43 -12.21 8.31
N ASP A 65 5.22 -11.38 7.29
CA ASP A 65 6.25 -10.58 6.61
C ASP A 65 5.85 -9.09 6.57
N SER A 66 5.37 -8.56 7.69
CA SER A 66 5.03 -7.14 7.85
C SER A 66 4.06 -6.59 6.79
N GLY A 67 3.15 -7.45 6.28
CA GLY A 67 2.16 -7.11 5.27
C GLY A 67 2.56 -7.44 3.83
N TYR A 68 3.82 -7.85 3.58
CA TYR A 68 4.28 -8.25 2.25
C TYR A 68 3.83 -9.67 1.85
N ASP A 69 3.35 -10.47 2.80
CA ASP A 69 2.69 -11.77 2.59
C ASP A 69 1.18 -11.55 2.32
N VAL A 70 0.87 -10.98 1.14
CA VAL A 70 -0.48 -10.56 0.76
C VAL A 70 -1.38 -11.76 0.47
N SER A 71 -2.55 -11.80 1.10
CA SER A 71 -3.58 -12.82 0.86
C SER A 71 -4.69 -12.35 -0.09
N ASP A 72 -4.95 -11.05 -0.17
CA ASP A 72 -5.87 -10.43 -1.14
C ASP A 72 -5.39 -9.03 -1.54
N PRO A 73 -4.86 -8.83 -2.77
CA PRO A 73 -4.37 -7.53 -3.21
C PRO A 73 -5.48 -6.54 -3.62
N ARG A 74 -6.76 -6.91 -3.49
CA ARG A 74 -7.92 -6.09 -3.92
C ARG A 74 -8.67 -5.46 -2.75
N ALA A 75 -8.26 -5.73 -1.53
CA ALA A 75 -8.93 -5.26 -0.33
C ALA A 75 -7.96 -4.52 0.59
N VAL A 76 -8.50 -3.77 1.52
CA VAL A 76 -7.79 -3.25 2.69
C VAL A 76 -7.96 -4.24 3.83
N ASP A 77 -6.89 -4.54 4.54
CA ASP A 77 -6.98 -5.35 5.76
C ASP A 77 -7.84 -4.61 6.80
N PRO A 78 -8.86 -5.27 7.40
CA PRO A 78 -9.72 -4.65 8.40
C PRO A 78 -8.97 -4.01 9.56
N MET A 79 -7.75 -4.46 9.88
CA MET A 79 -6.93 -3.83 10.91
C MET A 79 -6.47 -2.41 10.54
N PHE A 80 -6.42 -2.08 9.25
CA PHE A 80 -6.03 -0.75 8.77
C PHE A 80 -7.22 0.11 8.36
N GLY A 81 -8.40 -0.47 8.18
CA GLY A 81 -9.62 0.24 7.76
C GLY A 81 -10.31 -0.40 6.57
N THR A 82 -10.88 0.44 5.71
CA THR A 82 -11.70 0.02 4.57
C THR A 82 -11.19 0.63 3.25
N LEU A 83 -11.74 0.18 2.12
CA LEU A 83 -11.50 0.82 0.82
C LEU A 83 -12.00 2.28 0.79
N ASP A 84 -13.08 2.58 1.52
CA ASP A 84 -13.58 3.96 1.63
C ASP A 84 -12.60 4.84 2.43
N ASP A 85 -11.96 4.29 3.47
CA ASP A 85 -10.91 5.00 4.20
C ASP A 85 -9.71 5.28 3.29
N PHE A 86 -9.32 4.32 2.46
CA PHE A 86 -8.26 4.53 1.49
C PHE A 86 -8.64 5.59 0.43
N ALA A 87 -9.87 5.56 -0.07
CA ALA A 87 -10.37 6.59 -1.00
C ALA A 87 -10.31 7.99 -0.38
N ARG A 88 -10.77 8.15 0.88
CA ARG A 88 -10.66 9.42 1.62
C ARG A 88 -9.22 9.87 1.82
N LEU A 89 -8.32 8.93 2.12
CA LEU A 89 -6.89 9.24 2.25
C LEU A 89 -6.34 9.82 0.95
N VAL A 90 -6.61 9.18 -0.18
CA VAL A 90 -6.16 9.66 -1.50
C VAL A 90 -6.73 11.04 -1.82
N GLU A 91 -8.03 11.26 -1.60
CA GLU A 91 -8.69 12.55 -1.83
C GLU A 91 -8.04 13.65 -0.98
N GLN A 92 -7.90 13.45 0.33
CA GLN A 92 -7.32 14.45 1.23
C GLN A 92 -5.82 14.67 1.00
N ALA A 93 -5.07 13.67 0.57
CA ALA A 93 -3.68 13.84 0.16
C ALA A 93 -3.60 14.73 -1.09
N HIS A 94 -4.44 14.46 -2.09
CA HIS A 94 -4.48 15.25 -3.33
C HIS A 94 -4.91 16.70 -3.08
N GLU A 95 -5.87 16.97 -2.19
CA GLU A 95 -6.25 18.33 -1.78
C GLU A 95 -5.08 19.12 -1.20
N ARG A 96 -4.10 18.44 -0.58
CA ARG A 96 -2.87 19.01 -0.04
C ARG A 96 -1.70 19.03 -1.03
N GLY A 97 -1.94 18.64 -2.28
CA GLY A 97 -0.89 18.54 -3.31
C GLY A 97 0.05 17.36 -3.17
N LEU A 98 -0.25 16.41 -2.24
CA LEU A 98 0.55 15.20 -2.03
C LEU A 98 0.09 14.09 -2.97
N ARG A 99 1.02 13.42 -3.64
CA ARG A 99 0.74 12.18 -4.38
C ARG A 99 0.78 10.99 -3.46
N VAL A 100 0.02 9.94 -3.80
CA VAL A 100 0.02 8.68 -3.06
C VAL A 100 0.62 7.58 -3.91
N ILE A 101 1.60 6.88 -3.36
CA ILE A 101 2.23 5.69 -3.94
C ILE A 101 1.88 4.52 -3.03
N VAL A 102 1.48 3.39 -3.62
CA VAL A 102 1.22 2.16 -2.89
C VAL A 102 2.12 1.04 -3.39
N ASP A 103 2.55 0.18 -2.48
CA ASP A 103 3.29 -1.02 -2.85
C ASP A 103 2.38 -2.03 -3.53
N ILE A 104 2.93 -2.71 -4.52
CA ILE A 104 2.37 -3.93 -5.07
C ILE A 104 3.39 -5.06 -4.91
N VAL A 105 2.90 -6.27 -4.62
CA VAL A 105 3.76 -7.45 -4.39
C VAL A 105 3.48 -8.51 -5.46
N PRO A 106 4.08 -8.40 -6.66
CA PRO A 106 3.81 -9.32 -7.77
C PRO A 106 4.68 -10.60 -7.72
N ASN A 107 5.68 -10.64 -6.85
CA ASN A 107 6.68 -11.73 -6.80
C ASN A 107 6.16 -13.00 -6.13
N HIS A 108 5.33 -12.86 -5.10
CA HIS A 108 4.83 -13.95 -4.27
C HIS A 108 3.48 -13.60 -3.67
N VAL A 109 2.84 -14.59 -3.06
CA VAL A 109 1.60 -14.42 -2.30
C VAL A 109 1.75 -15.06 -0.92
N SER A 110 0.85 -14.71 0.01
CA SER A 110 0.75 -15.37 1.31
C SER A 110 0.45 -16.86 1.16
N ALA A 111 0.92 -17.67 2.11
CA ALA A 111 0.50 -19.07 2.25
C ALA A 111 -1.02 -19.21 2.49
N SER A 112 -1.69 -18.15 2.95
CA SER A 112 -3.16 -18.09 3.10
C SER A 112 -3.89 -17.59 1.86
N HIS A 113 -3.18 -17.20 0.78
CA HIS A 113 -3.81 -16.77 -0.47
C HIS A 113 -4.59 -17.94 -1.10
N PRO A 114 -5.84 -17.71 -1.58
CA PRO A 114 -6.66 -18.78 -2.15
C PRO A 114 -5.97 -19.60 -3.24
N TRP A 115 -5.19 -18.96 -4.10
CA TRP A 115 -4.44 -19.65 -5.16
C TRP A 115 -3.39 -20.61 -4.62
N PHE A 116 -2.68 -20.23 -3.55
CA PHE A 116 -1.69 -21.10 -2.94
C PHE A 116 -2.35 -22.29 -2.23
N VAL A 117 -3.42 -22.03 -1.48
CA VAL A 117 -4.19 -23.09 -0.81
C VAL A 117 -4.77 -24.08 -1.82
N GLU A 118 -5.36 -23.58 -2.92
CA GLU A 118 -5.86 -24.41 -4.03
C GLU A 118 -4.73 -25.22 -4.67
N ALA A 119 -3.58 -24.60 -4.94
CA ALA A 119 -2.43 -25.27 -5.54
C ALA A 119 -1.94 -26.45 -4.66
N LEU A 120 -1.85 -26.25 -3.35
CA LEU A 120 -1.44 -27.31 -2.40
C LEU A 120 -2.37 -28.51 -2.39
N SER A 121 -3.68 -28.28 -2.47
CA SER A 121 -4.71 -29.32 -2.46
C SER A 121 -4.94 -30.00 -3.83
N SER A 122 -4.35 -29.47 -4.90
CA SER A 122 -4.56 -29.93 -6.27
C SER A 122 -3.54 -30.98 -6.70
N PRO A 123 -3.89 -31.91 -7.63
CA PRO A 123 -2.96 -32.89 -8.16
C PRO A 123 -1.73 -32.27 -8.82
N VAL A 124 -0.60 -32.95 -8.75
CA VAL A 124 0.63 -32.56 -9.46
C VAL A 124 0.35 -32.48 -10.97
N GLY A 125 0.80 -31.39 -11.63
CA GLY A 125 0.58 -31.15 -13.05
C GLY A 125 -0.75 -30.48 -13.41
N SER A 126 -1.64 -30.24 -12.43
CA SER A 126 -2.87 -29.46 -12.64
C SER A 126 -2.60 -28.01 -12.98
N TYR A 127 -3.60 -27.34 -13.58
CA TYR A 127 -3.52 -25.90 -13.86
C TYR A 127 -3.31 -25.06 -12.58
N ALA A 128 -3.99 -25.41 -11.48
CA ALA A 128 -3.88 -24.71 -10.21
C ALA A 128 -2.46 -24.71 -9.63
N ARG A 129 -1.66 -25.77 -9.90
CA ARG A 129 -0.25 -25.84 -9.47
C ARG A 129 0.75 -25.12 -10.39
N ARG A 130 0.29 -24.56 -11.50
CA ARG A 130 1.13 -23.88 -12.48
C ARG A 130 0.90 -22.37 -12.54
N ARG A 131 -0.02 -21.87 -11.71
CA ARG A 131 -0.23 -20.42 -11.53
C ARG A 131 0.92 -19.77 -10.81
#